data_9f6a31e7a227471f5af5b1be9ae798ee
#
_entry.id   9f6a31e7a227471f5af5b1be9ae798ee
#
_cell.length_a   1.000
_cell.length_b   1.000
_cell.length_c   1.000
_cell.angle_alpha   90.00
_cell.angle_beta   90.00
_cell.angle_gamma   90.00
#
_symmetry.space_group_name_H-M   'P 1'
#
loop_
_entity.id
_entity.type
_entity.pdbx_description
1 polymer ?
#
loop_
_entity_poly.entity_id
_entity_poly.type
_entity_poly.pdbx_seq_one_letter_code
_entity_poly.pdbx_strand_id
1 'polypeptide(L)'
;MKKRLAGLAILLSVIALIPCGGAQDKPLKKFRWGVTSLSASQWIPWIAKEAKLYEKYGLEAELVLLRGSGQSAQAIIANSILGAPCTLTTVMSADLSGADLVTVAHTVSGVQSKLLVRPEIKRPEDLRGKKVAVSGFGSLGDFLERYIIKKYGLEPGRDVVMLSIGTQPDRIQALINGVVDAADLSHPADVQAERKGFKVLWDAKQEVSYPSMSIVTRRKWVADDRDTVMRMIKAHVEGIHLLKANKEFSMKVLSKYLKTNDRELLEGSYEIYRKDFISVPYPITQGLQPTYEYVAQQRPEVWNQKPDAFMDASFIAELEKSGFIRALAQAPR
;
A
#
# COMPACT_ATOMS: atom_id res chain seq x y z
N MET A 1 91.42 -35.34 -20.07
CA MET A 1 90.09 -35.92 -19.72
C MET A 1 89.33 -34.85 -18.94
N LYS A 2 88.41 -34.10 -19.54
CA LYS A 2 87.67 -32.99 -18.95
C LYS A 2 86.19 -33.42 -18.78
N LYS A 3 85.71 -33.57 -17.52
CA LYS A 3 84.32 -33.84 -17.22
C LYS A 3 83.59 -32.51 -17.23
N ARG A 4 82.56 -32.43 -18.06
CA ARG A 4 81.58 -31.30 -18.07
C ARG A 4 80.44 -31.62 -17.09
N LEU A 5 80.21 -30.79 -16.06
CA LEU A 5 79.04 -30.79 -15.25
C LEU A 5 77.99 -29.94 -15.95
N ALA A 6 76.83 -30.52 -16.21
CA ALA A 6 75.66 -29.82 -16.66
C ALA A 6 74.80 -29.38 -15.42
N GLY A 7 74.66 -28.09 -15.22
CA GLY A 7 73.77 -27.51 -14.18
C GLY A 7 72.36 -27.47 -14.65
N LEU A 8 71.48 -28.12 -13.90
CA LEU A 8 70.02 -28.12 -14.09
C LEU A 8 69.42 -26.91 -13.34
N ALA A 9 68.99 -25.91 -14.07
CA ALA A 9 68.25 -24.76 -13.49
C ALA A 9 66.80 -25.14 -13.30
N ILE A 10 66.33 -25.24 -12.03
CA ILE A 10 64.91 -25.45 -11.68
C ILE A 10 64.22 -24.06 -11.62
N LEU A 11 63.33 -23.81 -12.57
CA LEU A 11 62.49 -22.62 -12.62
C LEU A 11 61.31 -22.83 -11.66
N LEU A 12 61.34 -22.23 -10.47
CA LEU A 12 60.21 -22.18 -9.55
C LEU A 12 59.19 -21.14 -10.04
N SER A 13 58.11 -21.61 -10.67
CA SER A 13 56.97 -20.78 -11.00
C SER A 13 56.17 -20.50 -9.73
N VAL A 14 56.28 -19.29 -9.18
CA VAL A 14 55.44 -18.81 -8.11
C VAL A 14 54.04 -18.48 -8.70
N ILE A 15 53.11 -19.39 -8.53
CA ILE A 15 51.69 -19.12 -8.81
C ILE A 15 51.18 -18.20 -7.70
N ALA A 16 51.07 -16.91 -8.00
CA ALA A 16 50.39 -15.95 -7.13
C ALA A 16 48.88 -16.30 -7.09
N LEU A 17 48.45 -16.94 -6.01
CA LEU A 17 47.05 -17.05 -5.65
C LEU A 17 46.48 -15.64 -5.41
N ILE A 18 45.83 -15.08 -6.44
CA ILE A 18 45.01 -13.89 -6.28
C ILE A 18 43.81 -14.33 -5.40
N PRO A 19 43.63 -13.80 -4.20
CA PRO A 19 42.44 -14.08 -3.44
C PRO A 19 41.25 -13.50 -4.24
N CYS A 20 40.39 -14.38 -4.74
CA CYS A 20 39.09 -14.01 -5.27
C CYS A 20 38.32 -13.40 -4.08
N GLY A 21 38.37 -12.07 -3.98
CA GLY A 21 37.62 -11.34 -2.96
C GLY A 21 36.14 -11.62 -3.18
N GLY A 22 35.62 -12.60 -2.46
CA GLY A 22 34.20 -12.79 -2.34
C GLY A 22 33.61 -11.47 -1.85
N ALA A 23 32.73 -10.86 -2.65
CA ALA A 23 31.94 -9.73 -2.21
C ALA A 23 31.27 -10.19 -0.92
N GLN A 24 31.73 -9.68 0.21
CA GLN A 24 31.09 -9.91 1.50
C GLN A 24 29.68 -9.29 1.37
N ASP A 25 28.66 -10.13 1.25
CA ASP A 25 27.27 -9.67 1.21
C ASP A 25 27.04 -8.85 2.49
N LYS A 26 26.88 -7.53 2.31
CA LYS A 26 26.56 -6.66 3.45
C LYS A 26 25.27 -7.17 4.07
N PRO A 27 25.23 -7.31 5.41
CA PRO A 27 24.02 -7.77 6.06
C PRO A 27 22.82 -6.88 5.69
N LEU A 28 21.71 -7.53 5.35
CA LEU A 28 20.48 -6.82 4.99
C LEU A 28 19.97 -6.01 6.19
N LYS A 29 19.57 -4.77 5.94
CA LYS A 29 18.98 -3.92 6.97
C LYS A 29 17.53 -4.33 7.19
N LYS A 30 17.22 -4.80 8.41
CA LYS A 30 15.86 -5.21 8.79
C LYS A 30 14.95 -3.99 8.95
N PHE A 31 13.73 -4.11 8.45
CA PHE A 31 12.68 -3.14 8.69
C PHE A 31 11.30 -3.81 8.69
N ARG A 32 10.32 -3.15 9.31
CA ARG A 32 8.92 -3.57 9.31
C ARG A 32 8.10 -2.64 8.43
N TRP A 33 7.23 -3.23 7.63
CA TRP A 33 6.29 -2.51 6.76
C TRP A 33 4.86 -2.92 7.08
N GLY A 34 3.97 -1.94 7.28
CA GLY A 34 2.55 -2.19 7.52
C GLY A 34 1.79 -2.56 6.26
N VAL A 35 0.88 -3.52 6.36
CA VAL A 35 -0.12 -3.89 5.36
C VAL A 35 -1.49 -3.69 6.00
N THR A 36 -2.38 -2.90 5.39
CA THR A 36 -3.59 -2.41 6.06
C THR A 36 -4.85 -3.21 5.76
N SER A 37 -4.78 -4.13 4.81
CA SER A 37 -5.89 -5.02 4.47
C SER A 37 -5.41 -6.25 3.69
N LEU A 38 -6.23 -7.30 3.64
CA LEU A 38 -6.07 -8.43 2.73
C LEU A 38 -6.87 -8.15 1.46
N SER A 39 -6.34 -7.32 0.57
CA SER A 39 -6.96 -6.94 -0.70
C SER A 39 -5.89 -6.65 -1.76
N ALA A 40 -6.30 -6.62 -3.02
CA ALA A 40 -5.39 -6.37 -4.14
C ALA A 40 -4.75 -4.97 -4.10
N SER A 41 -5.32 -4.01 -3.36
CA SER A 41 -4.70 -2.69 -3.13
C SER A 41 -3.35 -2.78 -2.39
N GLN A 42 -3.11 -3.87 -1.64
CA GLN A 42 -1.85 -4.12 -0.90
C GLN A 42 -0.85 -4.98 -1.70
N TRP A 43 -1.02 -5.11 -3.00
CA TRP A 43 -0.26 -6.06 -3.82
C TRP A 43 1.23 -5.73 -3.89
N ILE A 44 1.58 -4.45 -3.92
CA ILE A 44 2.96 -4.00 -4.16
C ILE A 44 3.96 -4.50 -3.10
N PRO A 45 3.75 -4.34 -1.78
CA PRO A 45 4.67 -4.89 -0.79
C PRO A 45 4.79 -6.42 -0.86
N TRP A 46 3.73 -7.14 -1.25
CA TRP A 46 3.79 -8.58 -1.46
C TRP A 46 4.65 -8.94 -2.66
N ILE A 47 4.48 -8.24 -3.80
CA ILE A 47 5.33 -8.41 -4.98
C ILE A 47 6.77 -8.09 -4.66
N ALA A 48 7.04 -6.98 -3.97
CA ALA A 48 8.40 -6.59 -3.60
C ALA A 48 9.08 -7.66 -2.74
N LYS A 49 8.33 -8.29 -1.84
CA LYS A 49 8.84 -9.40 -1.01
C LYS A 49 9.08 -10.67 -1.81
N GLU A 50 8.09 -11.14 -2.58
CA GLU A 50 8.19 -12.40 -3.33
C GLU A 50 9.22 -12.35 -4.48
N ALA A 51 9.42 -11.18 -5.09
CA ALA A 51 10.44 -10.93 -6.10
C ALA A 51 11.81 -10.56 -5.51
N LYS A 52 11.97 -10.60 -4.17
CA LYS A 52 13.20 -10.22 -3.46
C LYS A 52 13.71 -8.82 -3.80
N LEU A 53 12.78 -7.88 -4.08
CA LEU A 53 13.17 -6.51 -4.41
C LEU A 53 13.69 -5.77 -3.19
N TYR A 54 13.23 -6.09 -1.99
CA TYR A 54 13.79 -5.52 -0.77
C TYR A 54 15.25 -5.94 -0.60
N GLU A 55 15.56 -7.22 -0.77
CA GLU A 55 16.92 -7.78 -0.69
C GLU A 55 17.82 -7.18 -1.77
N LYS A 56 17.32 -7.02 -3.00
CA LYS A 56 18.00 -6.32 -4.10
C LYS A 56 18.48 -4.92 -3.68
N TYR A 57 17.71 -4.23 -2.84
CA TYR A 57 18.06 -2.92 -2.31
C TYR A 57 18.69 -2.97 -0.91
N GLY A 58 19.18 -4.13 -0.47
CA GLY A 58 19.89 -4.31 0.79
C GLY A 58 19.00 -4.23 2.03
N LEU A 59 17.72 -4.56 1.88
CA LEU A 59 16.70 -4.54 2.95
C LEU A 59 16.14 -5.94 3.21
N GLU A 60 15.76 -6.23 4.45
CA GLU A 60 15.00 -7.42 4.84
C GLU A 60 13.66 -6.96 5.44
N ALA A 61 12.55 -7.23 4.73
CA ALA A 61 11.22 -6.76 5.09
C ALA A 61 10.43 -7.77 5.92
N GLU A 62 9.94 -7.35 7.07
CA GLU A 62 8.85 -8.00 7.82
C GLU A 62 7.55 -7.26 7.51
N LEU A 63 6.57 -7.96 6.89
CA LEU A 63 5.25 -7.39 6.61
C LEU A 63 4.32 -7.63 7.79
N VAL A 64 3.73 -6.56 8.35
CA VAL A 64 2.86 -6.60 9.53
C VAL A 64 1.44 -6.22 9.14
N LEU A 65 0.47 -7.11 9.38
CA LEU A 65 -0.94 -6.81 9.12
C LEU A 65 -1.50 -5.90 10.22
N LEU A 66 -2.07 -4.77 9.82
CA LEU A 66 -2.66 -3.74 10.68
C LEU A 66 -4.12 -3.49 10.28
N ARG A 67 -4.94 -2.97 11.21
CA ARG A 67 -6.36 -2.71 10.96
C ARG A 67 -6.56 -1.26 10.50
N GLY A 68 -6.27 -0.99 9.21
CA GLY A 68 -6.49 0.32 8.60
C GLY A 68 -5.47 1.39 8.99
N SER A 69 -5.72 2.62 8.53
CA SER A 69 -4.78 3.75 8.62
C SER A 69 -4.54 4.24 10.05
N GLY A 70 -5.55 4.20 10.92
CA GLY A 70 -5.41 4.65 12.30
C GLY A 70 -4.38 3.84 13.09
N GLN A 71 -4.47 2.50 13.03
CA GLN A 71 -3.48 1.62 13.68
C GLN A 71 -2.10 1.75 13.02
N SER A 72 -2.07 1.95 11.70
CA SER A 72 -0.82 2.16 10.96
C SER A 72 -0.12 3.44 11.40
N ALA A 73 -0.85 4.56 11.49
CA ALA A 73 -0.30 5.82 11.97
C ALA A 73 0.28 5.70 13.38
N GLN A 74 -0.45 5.04 14.30
CA GLN A 74 0.04 4.77 15.66
C GLN A 74 1.34 3.96 15.65
N ALA A 75 1.43 2.89 14.84
CA ALA A 75 2.62 2.05 14.74
C ALA A 75 3.82 2.80 14.13
N ILE A 76 3.58 3.70 13.15
CA ILE A 76 4.62 4.56 12.56
C ILE A 76 5.11 5.56 13.62
N ILE A 77 4.21 6.27 14.30
CA ILE A 77 4.54 7.26 15.35
C ILE A 77 5.35 6.61 16.48
N ALA A 78 4.97 5.39 16.89
CA ALA A 78 5.68 4.61 17.90
C ALA A 78 7.02 4.01 17.43
N ASN A 79 7.46 4.26 16.18
CA ASN A 79 8.64 3.63 15.55
C ASN A 79 8.61 2.08 15.51
N SER A 80 7.43 1.48 15.62
CA SER A 80 7.28 0.02 15.55
C SER A 80 7.41 -0.51 14.12
N ILE A 81 7.15 0.35 13.12
CA ILE A 81 7.30 0.09 11.68
C ILE A 81 7.91 1.31 10.99
N LEU A 82 8.63 1.09 9.90
CA LEU A 82 9.22 2.15 9.07
C LEU A 82 8.13 3.00 8.39
N GLY A 83 7.08 2.35 7.94
CA GLY A 83 5.97 2.99 7.25
C GLY A 83 4.85 2.02 6.91
N ALA A 84 3.77 2.54 6.41
CA ALA A 84 2.59 1.81 5.96
C ALA A 84 1.75 2.66 5.01
N PRO A 85 0.80 2.07 4.26
CA PRO A 85 -0.26 2.86 3.65
C PRO A 85 -1.12 3.52 4.72
N CYS A 86 -1.33 4.84 4.59
CA CYS A 86 -2.31 5.58 5.40
C CYS A 86 -3.14 6.48 4.49
N THR A 87 -4.36 6.79 4.91
CA THR A 87 -5.17 7.81 4.24
C THR A 87 -4.58 9.19 4.52
N LEU A 88 -4.73 10.11 3.57
CA LEU A 88 -4.28 11.49 3.78
C LEU A 88 -5.06 12.16 4.92
N THR A 89 -6.34 11.80 5.12
CA THR A 89 -7.13 12.26 6.27
C THR A 89 -6.48 11.89 7.60
N THR A 90 -5.93 10.67 7.71
CA THR A 90 -5.21 10.22 8.91
C THR A 90 -3.89 10.98 9.09
N VAL A 91 -3.13 11.19 8.01
CA VAL A 91 -1.88 11.95 8.07
C VAL A 91 -2.15 13.39 8.52
N MET A 92 -3.10 14.09 7.88
CA MET A 92 -3.47 15.47 8.25
C MET A 92 -3.92 15.56 9.70
N SER A 93 -4.82 14.70 10.14
CA SER A 93 -5.34 14.71 11.52
C SER A 93 -4.25 14.43 12.56
N ALA A 94 -3.32 13.52 12.26
CA ALA A 94 -2.21 13.21 13.14
C ALA A 94 -1.21 14.37 13.21
N ASP A 95 -0.83 14.95 12.08
CA ASP A 95 0.13 16.06 12.03
C ASP A 95 -0.42 17.33 12.69
N LEU A 96 -1.70 17.65 12.50
CA LEU A 96 -2.38 18.74 13.22
C LEU A 96 -2.49 18.47 14.73
N SER A 97 -2.29 17.21 15.16
CA SER A 97 -2.19 16.83 16.57
C SER A 97 -0.73 16.73 17.07
N GLY A 98 0.24 17.20 16.28
CA GLY A 98 1.67 17.23 16.64
C GLY A 98 2.47 15.97 16.24
N ALA A 99 1.92 15.09 15.41
CA ALA A 99 2.71 14.02 14.82
C ALA A 99 3.63 14.55 13.70
N ASP A 100 4.55 13.69 13.22
CA ASP A 100 5.51 14.02 12.17
C ASP A 100 5.38 13.07 10.96
N LEU A 101 4.16 12.70 10.60
CA LEU A 101 3.89 11.84 9.46
C LEU A 101 4.12 12.60 8.14
N VAL A 102 4.51 11.86 7.11
CA VAL A 102 4.67 12.41 5.76
C VAL A 102 4.31 11.38 4.70
N THR A 103 3.50 11.79 3.72
CA THR A 103 3.21 11.02 2.52
C THR A 103 4.33 11.22 1.50
N VAL A 104 5.04 10.16 1.13
CA VAL A 104 6.18 10.22 0.19
C VAL A 104 5.83 9.70 -1.20
N ALA A 105 4.71 9.01 -1.36
CA ALA A 105 4.18 8.57 -2.65
C ALA A 105 2.68 8.26 -2.58
N HIS A 106 1.97 8.36 -3.71
CA HIS A 106 0.66 7.74 -3.91
C HIS A 106 0.77 6.63 -4.95
N THR A 107 0.44 5.40 -4.57
CA THR A 107 0.65 4.23 -5.43
C THR A 107 -0.58 3.84 -6.24
N VAL A 108 -1.79 4.27 -5.83
CA VAL A 108 -3.06 3.98 -6.52
C VAL A 108 -3.82 5.29 -6.78
N SER A 109 -4.26 5.48 -8.03
CA SER A 109 -4.85 6.74 -8.52
C SER A 109 -6.29 7.02 -8.05
N GLY A 110 -6.99 6.03 -7.53
CA GLY A 110 -8.39 6.18 -7.12
C GLY A 110 -8.81 5.14 -6.11
N VAL A 111 -10.03 5.26 -5.62
CA VAL A 111 -10.58 4.29 -4.68
C VAL A 111 -11.17 3.08 -5.41
N GLN A 112 -10.96 1.89 -4.85
CA GLN A 112 -11.55 0.64 -5.34
C GLN A 112 -12.37 0.03 -4.20
N SER A 113 -13.45 0.71 -3.82
CA SER A 113 -14.31 0.34 -2.70
C SER A 113 -15.77 0.47 -3.08
N LYS A 114 -16.56 -0.51 -2.67
CA LYS A 114 -18.01 -0.54 -2.86
C LYS A 114 -18.69 -0.83 -1.53
N LEU A 115 -19.84 -0.24 -1.30
CA LEU A 115 -20.71 -0.66 -0.22
C LEU A 115 -21.61 -1.81 -0.69
N LEU A 116 -21.36 -3.00 -0.18
CA LEU A 116 -22.18 -4.19 -0.39
C LEU A 116 -23.22 -4.29 0.71
N VAL A 117 -24.47 -4.50 0.32
CA VAL A 117 -25.64 -4.48 1.21
C VAL A 117 -26.49 -5.73 1.05
N ARG A 118 -27.33 -6.01 2.03
CA ARG A 118 -28.39 -7.00 1.94
C ARG A 118 -29.39 -6.65 0.84
N PRO A 119 -30.01 -7.65 0.16
CA PRO A 119 -30.88 -7.42 -1.00
C PRO A 119 -32.11 -6.51 -0.75
N GLU A 120 -32.55 -6.39 0.49
CA GLU A 120 -33.67 -5.53 0.89
C GLU A 120 -33.31 -4.05 0.92
N ILE A 121 -32.02 -3.69 1.02
CA ILE A 121 -31.51 -2.31 0.95
C ILE A 121 -31.31 -1.96 -0.52
N LYS A 122 -32.10 -1.02 -1.04
CA LYS A 122 -32.11 -0.67 -2.47
C LYS A 122 -31.65 0.74 -2.75
N ARG A 123 -31.69 1.62 -1.77
CA ARG A 123 -31.34 3.04 -1.88
C ARG A 123 -30.66 3.53 -0.61
N PRO A 124 -29.90 4.62 -0.67
CA PRO A 124 -29.12 5.11 0.48
C PRO A 124 -29.97 5.36 1.75
N GLU A 125 -31.21 5.83 1.59
CA GLU A 125 -32.11 6.13 2.72
C GLU A 125 -32.48 4.88 3.53
N ASP A 126 -32.43 3.69 2.90
CA ASP A 126 -32.72 2.41 3.55
C ASP A 126 -31.65 2.02 4.58
N LEU A 127 -30.50 2.73 4.59
CA LEU A 127 -29.46 2.56 5.61
C LEU A 127 -29.85 3.13 6.99
N ARG A 128 -30.92 3.87 7.10
CA ARG A 128 -31.38 4.40 8.41
C ARG A 128 -31.62 3.26 9.41
N GLY A 129 -30.96 3.34 10.56
CA GLY A 129 -30.98 2.30 11.60
C GLY A 129 -30.17 1.04 11.28
N LYS A 130 -29.47 0.99 10.14
CA LYS A 130 -28.67 -0.15 9.71
C LYS A 130 -27.22 -0.07 10.21
N LYS A 131 -26.55 -1.24 10.20
CA LYS A 131 -25.18 -1.43 10.63
C LYS A 131 -24.26 -1.55 9.42
N VAL A 132 -23.26 -0.68 9.31
CA VAL A 132 -22.26 -0.65 8.24
C VAL A 132 -20.90 -1.06 8.80
N ALA A 133 -20.28 -2.09 8.21
CA ALA A 133 -18.98 -2.58 8.59
C ALA A 133 -17.87 -1.89 7.79
N VAL A 134 -16.85 -1.40 8.52
CA VAL A 134 -15.59 -0.88 7.97
C VAL A 134 -14.40 -1.63 8.58
N SER A 135 -13.18 -1.47 8.03
CA SER A 135 -11.99 -2.17 8.55
C SER A 135 -11.60 -1.69 9.95
N GLY A 136 -11.72 -0.40 10.20
CA GLY A 136 -11.41 0.27 11.46
C GLY A 136 -11.75 1.74 11.35
N PHE A 137 -12.01 2.39 12.47
CA PHE A 137 -12.25 3.83 12.47
C PHE A 137 -10.99 4.59 12.04
N GLY A 138 -11.16 5.62 11.22
CA GLY A 138 -10.08 6.35 10.55
C GLY A 138 -9.45 5.61 9.35
N SER A 139 -9.97 4.44 8.95
CA SER A 139 -9.55 3.76 7.73
C SER A 139 -10.08 4.45 6.48
N LEU A 140 -9.57 4.06 5.30
CA LEU A 140 -10.11 4.55 4.02
C LEU A 140 -11.62 4.26 3.89
N GLY A 141 -12.04 3.04 4.19
CA GLY A 141 -13.47 2.68 4.15
C GLY A 141 -14.30 3.49 5.13
N ASP A 142 -13.83 3.70 6.37
CA ASP A 142 -14.56 4.56 7.35
C ASP A 142 -14.72 5.99 6.83
N PHE A 143 -13.66 6.57 6.26
CA PHE A 143 -13.72 7.89 5.64
C PHE A 143 -14.73 7.93 4.49
N LEU A 144 -14.61 7.01 3.53
CA LEU A 144 -15.46 6.97 2.34
C LEU A 144 -16.93 6.79 2.71
N GLU A 145 -17.22 5.80 3.55
CA GLU A 145 -18.61 5.50 3.93
C GLU A 145 -19.25 6.65 4.71
N ARG A 146 -18.54 7.27 5.67
CA ARG A 146 -19.03 8.45 6.37
C ARG A 146 -19.28 9.62 5.44
N TYR A 147 -18.38 9.87 4.49
CA TYR A 147 -18.52 10.96 3.52
C TYR A 147 -19.72 10.73 2.60
N ILE A 148 -19.88 9.52 2.05
CA ILE A 148 -20.98 9.18 1.13
C ILE A 148 -22.32 9.16 1.86
N ILE A 149 -22.40 8.56 3.05
CA ILE A 149 -23.61 8.55 3.89
C ILE A 149 -24.09 9.98 4.15
N LYS A 150 -23.20 10.92 4.49
CA LYS A 150 -23.54 12.34 4.67
C LYS A 150 -24.03 12.99 3.39
N LYS A 151 -23.42 12.69 2.25
CA LYS A 151 -23.84 13.19 0.92
C LYS A 151 -25.30 12.82 0.62
N TYR A 152 -25.78 11.67 1.13
CA TYR A 152 -27.17 11.22 1.02
C TYR A 152 -28.07 11.68 2.19
N GLY A 153 -27.63 12.64 2.99
CA GLY A 153 -28.45 13.27 4.05
C GLY A 153 -28.64 12.42 5.30
N LEU A 154 -27.83 11.39 5.51
CA LEU A 154 -27.81 10.57 6.72
C LEU A 154 -26.59 10.94 7.60
N GLU A 155 -26.74 10.83 8.92
CA GLU A 155 -25.65 11.12 9.85
C GLU A 155 -24.99 9.82 10.36
N PRO A 156 -23.72 9.54 9.97
CA PRO A 156 -23.00 8.37 10.44
C PRO A 156 -22.78 8.40 11.96
N GLY A 157 -23.14 7.32 12.63
CA GLY A 157 -23.09 7.21 14.11
C GLY A 157 -24.41 7.55 14.79
N ARG A 158 -25.28 8.30 14.14
CA ARG A 158 -26.64 8.60 14.63
C ARG A 158 -27.71 7.85 13.84
N ASP A 159 -27.77 8.10 12.52
CA ASP A 159 -28.76 7.49 11.62
C ASP A 159 -28.29 6.11 11.11
N VAL A 160 -26.97 5.90 11.02
CA VAL A 160 -26.34 4.67 10.54
C VAL A 160 -25.26 4.24 11.54
N VAL A 161 -25.35 3.00 12.03
CA VAL A 161 -24.38 2.47 13.01
C VAL A 161 -23.11 2.02 12.29
N MET A 162 -21.99 2.65 12.59
CA MET A 162 -20.68 2.26 12.02
C MET A 162 -19.99 1.24 12.93
N LEU A 163 -19.52 0.13 12.38
CA LEU A 163 -18.86 -0.94 13.13
C LEU A 163 -17.48 -1.24 12.56
N SER A 164 -16.46 -1.32 13.44
CA SER A 164 -15.11 -1.73 13.11
C SER A 164 -15.01 -3.26 13.17
N ILE A 165 -14.98 -3.94 12.01
CA ILE A 165 -15.05 -5.41 11.89
C ILE A 165 -13.70 -6.03 11.48
N GLY A 166 -12.72 -5.24 11.02
CA GLY A 166 -11.41 -5.76 10.68
C GLY A 166 -11.22 -6.09 9.19
N THR A 167 -10.75 -7.30 8.87
CA THR A 167 -10.38 -7.69 7.50
C THR A 167 -11.59 -7.86 6.58
N GLN A 168 -11.38 -7.87 5.25
CA GLN A 168 -12.49 -8.08 4.31
C GLN A 168 -13.17 -9.45 4.48
N PRO A 169 -12.46 -10.58 4.68
CA PRO A 169 -13.11 -11.83 5.04
C PRO A 169 -13.99 -11.73 6.28
N ASP A 170 -13.57 -11.02 7.34
CA ASP A 170 -14.36 -10.83 8.55
C ASP A 170 -15.66 -10.06 8.25
N ARG A 171 -15.58 -9.01 7.42
CA ARG A 171 -16.75 -8.21 7.01
C ARG A 171 -17.73 -9.01 6.16
N ILE A 172 -17.24 -9.86 5.23
CA ILE A 172 -18.11 -10.79 4.46
C ILE A 172 -18.83 -11.75 5.40
N GLN A 173 -18.13 -12.33 6.38
CA GLN A 173 -18.76 -13.23 7.35
C GLN A 173 -19.78 -12.50 8.23
N ALA A 174 -19.49 -11.26 8.63
CA ALA A 174 -20.45 -10.42 9.38
C ALA A 174 -21.74 -10.15 8.58
N LEU A 175 -21.62 -9.88 7.26
CA LEU A 175 -22.76 -9.77 6.34
C LEU A 175 -23.57 -11.07 6.24
N ILE A 176 -22.91 -12.19 6.02
CA ILE A 176 -23.54 -13.53 5.89
C ILE A 176 -24.30 -13.86 7.17
N ASN A 177 -23.69 -13.66 8.33
CA ASN A 177 -24.25 -14.00 9.63
C ASN A 177 -25.28 -12.97 10.15
N GLY A 178 -25.51 -11.87 9.42
CA GLY A 178 -26.49 -10.87 9.84
C GLY A 178 -26.03 -9.97 11.00
N VAL A 179 -24.75 -9.96 11.31
CA VAL A 179 -24.17 -9.06 12.31
C VAL A 179 -24.22 -7.61 11.83
N VAL A 180 -24.03 -7.42 10.50
CA VAL A 180 -24.13 -6.14 9.81
C VAL A 180 -25.08 -6.24 8.61
N ASP A 181 -25.59 -5.10 8.18
CA ASP A 181 -26.51 -4.97 7.03
C ASP A 181 -25.74 -4.57 5.76
N ALA A 182 -24.60 -3.92 5.92
CA ALA A 182 -23.76 -3.44 4.85
C ALA A 182 -22.26 -3.55 5.21
N ALA A 183 -21.40 -3.67 4.20
CA ALA A 183 -19.97 -3.72 4.38
C ALA A 183 -19.23 -3.01 3.24
N ASP A 184 -18.25 -2.19 3.61
CA ASP A 184 -17.23 -1.66 2.71
C ASP A 184 -16.31 -2.78 2.26
N LEU A 185 -16.28 -3.08 0.97
CA LEU A 185 -15.46 -4.14 0.37
C LEU A 185 -14.77 -3.63 -0.89
N SER A 186 -13.52 -4.03 -1.08
CA SER A 186 -12.79 -3.80 -2.32
C SER A 186 -12.50 -5.12 -3.04
N HIS A 187 -12.15 -5.04 -4.31
CA HIS A 187 -11.88 -6.21 -5.13
C HIS A 187 -10.73 -7.08 -4.56
N PRO A 188 -10.84 -8.42 -4.52
CA PRO A 188 -11.93 -9.25 -5.06
C PRO A 188 -13.09 -9.56 -4.08
N ALA A 189 -13.09 -9.03 -2.87
CA ALA A 189 -14.06 -9.34 -1.84
C ALA A 189 -15.48 -8.85 -2.18
N ASP A 190 -15.59 -7.74 -2.92
CA ASP A 190 -16.85 -7.24 -3.47
C ASP A 190 -17.52 -8.30 -4.36
N VAL A 191 -16.81 -8.88 -5.32
CA VAL A 191 -17.32 -9.93 -6.21
C VAL A 191 -17.68 -11.20 -5.43
N GLN A 192 -16.88 -11.55 -4.41
CA GLN A 192 -17.22 -12.70 -3.55
C GLN A 192 -18.55 -12.48 -2.80
N ALA A 193 -18.81 -11.25 -2.33
CA ALA A 193 -20.06 -10.92 -1.67
C ALA A 193 -21.23 -10.89 -2.67
N GLU A 194 -21.05 -10.32 -3.87
CA GLU A 194 -22.05 -10.33 -4.94
C GLU A 194 -22.47 -11.76 -5.33
N ARG A 195 -21.51 -12.69 -5.46
CA ARG A 195 -21.78 -14.12 -5.71
C ARG A 195 -22.58 -14.80 -4.59
N LYS A 196 -22.58 -14.23 -3.38
CA LYS A 196 -23.39 -14.68 -2.24
C LYS A 196 -24.76 -13.99 -2.15
N GLY A 197 -25.11 -13.17 -3.15
CA GLY A 197 -26.41 -12.51 -3.27
C GLY A 197 -26.48 -11.09 -2.72
N PHE A 198 -25.41 -10.57 -2.10
CA PHE A 198 -25.33 -9.16 -1.68
C PHE A 198 -25.33 -8.24 -2.89
N LYS A 199 -25.75 -6.99 -2.71
CA LYS A 199 -25.90 -6.01 -3.79
C LYS A 199 -24.97 -4.83 -3.57
N VAL A 200 -24.46 -4.25 -4.65
CA VAL A 200 -23.74 -2.97 -4.59
C VAL A 200 -24.76 -1.86 -4.42
N LEU A 201 -24.67 -1.10 -3.31
CA LEU A 201 -25.47 0.09 -3.10
C LEU A 201 -24.83 1.31 -3.77
N TRP A 202 -23.50 1.46 -3.63
CA TRP A 202 -22.70 2.42 -4.37
C TRP A 202 -21.27 1.94 -4.63
N ASP A 203 -20.66 2.52 -5.65
CA ASP A 203 -19.23 2.42 -5.95
C ASP A 203 -18.57 3.74 -5.55
N ALA A 204 -17.72 3.71 -4.53
CA ALA A 204 -17.06 4.90 -4.00
C ALA A 204 -16.23 5.66 -5.07
N LYS A 205 -15.75 4.97 -6.11
CA LYS A 205 -15.04 5.59 -7.23
C LYS A 205 -15.90 6.60 -8.00
N GLN A 206 -17.21 6.36 -8.04
CA GLN A 206 -18.18 7.26 -8.69
C GLN A 206 -18.63 8.39 -7.77
N GLU A 207 -18.54 8.17 -6.47
CA GLU A 207 -19.05 9.08 -5.44
C GLU A 207 -18.01 10.11 -4.99
N VAL A 208 -16.73 9.71 -4.91
CA VAL A 208 -15.65 10.52 -4.31
C VAL A 208 -14.38 10.44 -5.15
N SER A 209 -13.87 11.59 -5.59
CA SER A 209 -12.51 11.68 -6.13
C SER A 209 -11.52 11.70 -4.97
N TYR A 210 -10.73 10.65 -4.84
CA TYR A 210 -9.77 10.51 -3.74
C TYR A 210 -8.58 9.62 -4.14
N PRO A 211 -7.31 10.06 -3.93
CA PRO A 211 -6.14 9.20 -4.08
C PRO A 211 -6.09 8.18 -2.95
N SER A 212 -6.07 6.87 -3.26
CA SER A 212 -6.30 5.89 -2.21
C SER A 212 -5.05 5.43 -1.49
N MET A 213 -4.15 4.71 -2.11
CA MET A 213 -3.00 4.11 -1.42
C MET A 213 -1.80 5.04 -1.45
N SER A 214 -1.31 5.40 -0.28
CA SER A 214 -0.10 6.20 -0.10
C SER A 214 1.00 5.40 0.60
N ILE A 215 2.24 5.81 0.41
CA ILE A 215 3.38 5.40 1.23
C ILE A 215 3.59 6.50 2.26
N VAL A 216 3.39 6.17 3.53
CA VAL A 216 3.55 7.09 4.65
C VAL A 216 4.66 6.61 5.58
N THR A 217 5.47 7.54 6.02
CA THR A 217 6.54 7.35 7.01
C THR A 217 6.59 8.53 7.97
N ARG A 218 7.62 8.65 8.79
CA ARG A 218 7.88 9.83 9.63
C ARG A 218 8.88 10.76 8.98
N ARG A 219 8.71 12.08 9.18
CA ARG A 219 9.74 13.07 8.82
C ARG A 219 11.06 12.81 9.54
N LYS A 220 11.00 12.29 10.78
CA LYS A 220 12.18 11.86 11.50
C LYS A 220 12.96 10.77 10.75
N TRP A 221 12.30 9.76 10.17
CA TRP A 221 12.96 8.75 9.34
C TRP A 221 13.55 9.34 8.06
N VAL A 222 12.84 10.28 7.45
CA VAL A 222 13.34 11.01 6.27
C VAL A 222 14.60 11.81 6.60
N ALA A 223 14.69 12.41 7.79
CA ALA A 223 15.86 13.18 8.22
C ALA A 223 17.03 12.29 8.65
N ASP A 224 16.76 11.27 9.47
CA ASP A 224 17.82 10.48 10.12
C ASP A 224 18.37 9.36 9.23
N ASP A 225 17.54 8.82 8.33
CA ASP A 225 17.88 7.63 7.52
C ASP A 225 17.14 7.62 6.18
N ARG A 226 17.31 8.71 5.44
CA ARG A 226 16.70 8.91 4.11
C ARG A 226 17.05 7.78 3.14
N ASP A 227 18.24 7.20 3.24
CA ASP A 227 18.68 6.12 2.38
C ASP A 227 17.81 4.86 2.53
N THR A 228 17.46 4.45 3.77
CA THR A 228 16.56 3.31 3.99
C THR A 228 15.17 3.58 3.44
N VAL A 229 14.62 4.78 3.61
CA VAL A 229 13.33 5.17 3.04
C VAL A 229 13.40 5.13 1.50
N MET A 230 14.46 5.66 0.88
CA MET A 230 14.67 5.62 -0.56
C MET A 230 14.74 4.20 -1.11
N ARG A 231 15.48 3.30 -0.46
CA ARG A 231 15.61 1.88 -0.87
C ARG A 231 14.25 1.17 -0.81
N MET A 232 13.46 1.42 0.23
CA MET A 232 12.10 0.90 0.36
C MET A 232 11.20 1.42 -0.77
N ILE A 233 11.25 2.73 -1.08
CA ILE A 233 10.49 3.33 -2.17
C ILE A 233 10.91 2.72 -3.52
N LYS A 234 12.23 2.53 -3.76
CA LYS A 234 12.73 1.84 -4.97
C LYS A 234 12.11 0.46 -5.14
N ALA A 235 12.08 -0.34 -4.06
CA ALA A 235 11.47 -1.68 -4.11
C ALA A 235 9.97 -1.63 -4.45
N HIS A 236 9.24 -0.65 -3.92
CA HIS A 236 7.83 -0.47 -4.23
C HIS A 236 7.60 0.01 -5.67
N VAL A 237 8.38 0.98 -6.14
CA VAL A 237 8.27 1.49 -7.51
C VAL A 237 8.60 0.38 -8.52
N GLU A 238 9.68 -0.38 -8.30
CA GLU A 238 9.98 -1.54 -9.14
C GLU A 238 8.90 -2.62 -9.06
N GLY A 239 8.31 -2.85 -7.88
CA GLY A 239 7.18 -3.74 -7.68
C GLY A 239 5.95 -3.35 -8.50
N ILE A 240 5.66 -2.06 -8.65
CA ILE A 240 4.59 -1.55 -9.53
C ILE A 240 4.89 -1.90 -11.00
N HIS A 241 6.11 -1.66 -11.46
CA HIS A 241 6.50 -1.97 -12.84
C HIS A 241 6.48 -3.47 -13.10
N LEU A 242 6.96 -4.29 -12.17
CA LEU A 242 6.91 -5.75 -12.24
C LEU A 242 5.47 -6.28 -12.28
N LEU A 243 4.56 -5.74 -11.46
CA LEU A 243 3.14 -6.08 -11.52
C LEU A 243 2.58 -5.88 -12.92
N LYS A 244 2.84 -4.72 -13.51
CA LYS A 244 2.34 -4.37 -14.85
C LYS A 244 2.96 -5.22 -15.97
N ALA A 245 4.20 -5.65 -15.80
CA ALA A 245 4.95 -6.41 -16.80
C ALA A 245 4.70 -7.93 -16.74
N ASN A 246 4.38 -8.50 -15.57
CA ASN A 246 4.31 -9.94 -15.38
C ASN A 246 2.99 -10.35 -14.69
N LYS A 247 1.95 -10.59 -15.51
CA LYS A 247 0.60 -10.96 -15.06
C LYS A 247 0.61 -12.25 -14.24
N GLU A 248 1.23 -13.31 -14.75
CA GLU A 248 1.18 -14.64 -14.11
C GLU A 248 1.89 -14.64 -12.75
N PHE A 249 3.07 -14.05 -12.67
CA PHE A 249 3.76 -13.87 -11.38
C PHE A 249 2.92 -13.06 -10.41
N SER A 250 2.35 -11.96 -10.86
CA SER A 250 1.53 -11.07 -10.02
C SER A 250 0.30 -11.81 -9.48
N MET A 251 -0.44 -12.52 -10.34
CA MET A 251 -1.58 -13.31 -9.92
C MET A 251 -1.19 -14.43 -8.93
N LYS A 252 -0.05 -15.11 -9.16
CA LYS A 252 0.49 -16.10 -8.22
C LYS A 252 0.75 -15.50 -6.83
N VAL A 253 1.34 -14.30 -6.78
CA VAL A 253 1.55 -13.58 -5.52
C VAL A 253 0.20 -13.27 -4.86
N LEU A 254 -0.76 -12.72 -5.61
CA LEU A 254 -2.08 -12.39 -5.07
C LEU A 254 -2.79 -13.63 -4.51
N SER A 255 -2.78 -14.74 -5.27
CA SER A 255 -3.32 -16.03 -4.87
C SER A 255 -2.78 -16.49 -3.51
N LYS A 256 -1.45 -16.41 -3.34
CA LYS A 256 -0.75 -16.77 -2.10
C LYS A 256 -1.27 -15.98 -0.89
N TYR A 257 -1.34 -14.64 -1.02
CA TYR A 257 -1.67 -13.77 0.11
C TYR A 257 -3.17 -13.70 0.41
N LEU A 258 -4.02 -13.81 -0.61
CA LEU A 258 -5.48 -13.88 -0.42
C LEU A 258 -6.01 -15.30 -0.19
N LYS A 259 -5.13 -16.31 -0.29
CA LYS A 259 -5.48 -17.74 -0.13
C LYS A 259 -6.64 -18.15 -1.04
N THR A 260 -6.59 -17.74 -2.31
CA THR A 260 -7.60 -18.07 -3.33
C THR A 260 -6.94 -18.54 -4.61
N ASN A 261 -7.51 -19.58 -5.25
CA ASN A 261 -7.11 -20.06 -6.57
C ASN A 261 -8.17 -19.73 -7.64
N ASP A 262 -9.16 -18.92 -7.32
CA ASP A 262 -10.20 -18.49 -8.26
C ASP A 262 -9.56 -17.57 -9.31
N ARG A 263 -9.35 -18.13 -10.51
CA ARG A 263 -8.66 -17.47 -11.61
C ARG A 263 -9.40 -16.23 -12.08
N GLU A 264 -10.73 -16.25 -12.12
CA GLU A 264 -11.54 -15.12 -12.54
C GLU A 264 -11.38 -13.93 -11.59
N LEU A 265 -11.39 -14.17 -10.28
CA LEU A 265 -11.14 -13.14 -9.27
C LEU A 265 -9.72 -12.56 -9.36
N LEU A 266 -8.72 -13.42 -9.62
CA LEU A 266 -7.33 -13.00 -9.76
C LEU A 266 -7.12 -12.17 -11.03
N GLU A 267 -7.69 -12.59 -12.15
CA GLU A 267 -7.63 -11.85 -13.42
C GLU A 267 -8.37 -10.52 -13.33
N GLY A 268 -9.58 -10.50 -12.76
CA GLY A 268 -10.33 -9.28 -12.53
C GLY A 268 -9.54 -8.28 -11.67
N SER A 269 -8.91 -8.76 -10.58
CA SER A 269 -8.01 -7.94 -9.76
C SER A 269 -6.86 -7.36 -10.60
N TYR A 270 -6.23 -8.19 -11.44
CA TYR A 270 -5.12 -7.74 -12.27
C TYR A 270 -5.54 -6.66 -13.25
N GLU A 271 -6.66 -6.84 -13.97
CA GLU A 271 -7.13 -5.89 -14.97
C GLU A 271 -7.53 -4.54 -14.36
N ILE A 272 -8.04 -4.52 -13.12
CA ILE A 272 -8.34 -3.30 -12.38
C ILE A 272 -7.02 -2.62 -11.94
N TYR A 273 -6.23 -3.32 -11.15
CA TYR A 273 -5.12 -2.70 -10.43
C TYR A 273 -3.90 -2.40 -11.33
N ARG A 274 -3.67 -3.12 -12.42
CA ARG A 274 -2.61 -2.77 -13.37
C ARG A 274 -2.80 -1.39 -14.01
N LYS A 275 -4.06 -0.93 -14.10
CA LYS A 275 -4.42 0.41 -14.61
C LYS A 275 -4.29 1.46 -13.51
N ASP A 276 -4.72 1.11 -12.30
CA ASP A 276 -4.83 2.04 -11.19
C ASP A 276 -3.49 2.26 -10.43
N PHE A 277 -2.57 1.29 -10.45
CA PHE A 277 -1.23 1.52 -9.90
C PHE A 277 -0.47 2.57 -10.73
N ILE A 278 0.07 3.58 -10.05
CA ILE A 278 0.72 4.74 -10.66
C ILE A 278 2.20 4.40 -10.94
N SER A 279 2.60 4.43 -12.23
CA SER A 279 3.97 4.07 -12.63
C SER A 279 5.02 5.09 -12.18
N VAL A 280 4.65 6.37 -12.04
CA VAL A 280 5.46 7.44 -11.47
C VAL A 280 4.69 8.01 -10.28
N PRO A 281 4.84 7.44 -9.06
CA PRO A 281 3.88 7.61 -7.97
C PRO A 281 4.12 8.88 -7.15
N TYR A 282 4.06 10.05 -7.79
CA TYR A 282 4.12 11.32 -7.07
C TYR A 282 3.00 11.44 -6.04
N PRO A 283 3.24 12.10 -4.89
CA PRO A 283 2.16 12.54 -4.02
C PRO A 283 1.15 13.41 -4.78
N ILE A 284 -0.14 13.10 -4.64
CA ILE A 284 -1.23 13.79 -5.36
C ILE A 284 -1.70 14.96 -4.51
N THR A 285 -1.61 16.16 -5.07
CA THR A 285 -1.97 17.42 -4.40
C THR A 285 -3.28 18.03 -4.90
N GLN A 286 -3.92 17.39 -5.89
CA GLN A 286 -5.18 17.85 -6.50
C GLN A 286 -6.35 16.95 -6.10
N GLY A 287 -7.59 17.47 -6.19
CA GLY A 287 -8.80 16.72 -5.88
C GLY A 287 -8.96 16.38 -4.39
N LEU A 288 -8.33 17.14 -3.50
CA LEU A 288 -8.30 16.86 -2.05
C LEU A 288 -9.43 17.53 -1.27
N GLN A 289 -10.36 18.21 -1.93
CA GLN A 289 -11.49 18.88 -1.29
C GLN A 289 -12.23 17.97 -0.29
N PRO A 290 -12.62 16.72 -0.64
CA PRO A 290 -13.27 15.82 0.31
C PRO A 290 -12.44 15.49 1.55
N THR A 291 -11.10 15.44 1.39
CA THR A 291 -10.17 15.22 2.50
C THR A 291 -10.21 16.38 3.49
N TYR A 292 -10.10 17.62 2.98
CA TYR A 292 -10.13 18.81 3.79
C TYR A 292 -11.47 18.98 4.51
N GLU A 293 -12.59 18.79 3.80
CA GLU A 293 -13.93 18.85 4.37
C GLU A 293 -14.11 17.84 5.51
N TYR A 294 -13.61 16.63 5.33
CA TYR A 294 -13.70 15.60 6.36
C TYR A 294 -12.84 15.94 7.59
N VAL A 295 -11.59 16.33 7.40
CA VAL A 295 -10.68 16.68 8.51
C VAL A 295 -11.17 17.92 9.24
N ALA A 296 -11.67 18.92 8.51
CA ALA A 296 -12.17 20.18 9.08
C ALA A 296 -13.35 20.01 10.05
N GLN A 297 -14.09 18.90 10.00
CA GLN A 297 -15.15 18.61 10.96
C GLN A 297 -14.63 18.53 12.40
N GLN A 298 -13.36 18.12 12.59
CA GLN A 298 -12.74 18.02 13.90
C GLN A 298 -11.53 18.97 14.06
N ARG A 299 -10.93 19.38 12.95
CA ARG A 299 -9.72 20.18 12.86
C ARG A 299 -9.89 21.29 11.81
N PRO A 300 -10.68 22.32 12.06
CA PRO A 300 -10.97 23.37 11.08
C PRO A 300 -9.70 24.12 10.64
N GLU A 301 -8.64 24.14 11.45
CA GLU A 301 -7.32 24.71 11.12
C GLU A 301 -6.65 24.04 9.91
N VAL A 302 -7.12 22.89 9.44
CA VAL A 302 -6.60 22.22 8.22
C VAL A 302 -6.69 23.15 7.00
N TRP A 303 -7.69 24.01 6.93
CA TRP A 303 -7.84 24.97 5.84
C TRP A 303 -6.70 25.99 5.72
N ASN A 304 -5.93 26.18 6.78
CA ASN A 304 -4.74 27.05 6.79
C ASN A 304 -3.48 26.32 6.27
N GLN A 305 -3.57 25.02 5.98
CA GLN A 305 -2.44 24.21 5.52
C GLN A 305 -2.57 23.93 4.01
N LYS A 306 -1.43 24.00 3.32
CA LYS A 306 -1.32 23.52 1.92
C LYS A 306 -1.10 22.00 1.89
N PRO A 307 -1.48 21.30 0.82
CA PRO A 307 -1.23 19.84 0.68
C PRO A 307 0.25 19.47 0.89
N ASP A 308 1.18 20.30 0.41
CA ASP A 308 2.63 20.05 0.54
C ASP A 308 3.12 20.02 2.00
N ALA A 309 2.36 20.60 2.94
CA ALA A 309 2.67 20.48 4.36
C ALA A 309 2.64 19.04 4.86
N PHE A 310 1.91 18.13 4.18
CA PHE A 310 1.70 16.72 4.55
C PHE A 310 2.43 15.75 3.62
N MET A 311 3.19 16.25 2.64
CA MET A 311 3.77 15.45 1.56
C MET A 311 5.24 15.79 1.32
N ASP A 312 6.00 14.82 0.79
CA ASP A 312 7.36 15.01 0.31
C ASP A 312 7.55 14.31 -1.03
N ALA A 313 7.52 15.09 -2.10
CA ALA A 313 7.69 14.60 -3.47
C ALA A 313 9.16 14.36 -3.86
N SER A 314 10.12 14.70 -3.00
CA SER A 314 11.56 14.69 -3.34
C SER A 314 12.09 13.31 -3.70
N PHE A 315 11.54 12.25 -3.09
CA PHE A 315 11.93 10.87 -3.39
C PHE A 315 11.61 10.47 -4.82
N ILE A 316 10.39 10.74 -5.27
CA ILE A 316 9.96 10.38 -6.62
C ILE A 316 10.64 11.26 -7.66
N ALA A 317 10.82 12.56 -7.37
CA ALA A 317 11.56 13.48 -8.22
C ALA A 317 13.02 13.03 -8.42
N GLU A 318 13.69 12.54 -7.38
CA GLU A 318 15.04 11.98 -7.45
C GLU A 318 15.09 10.71 -8.29
N LEU A 319 14.13 9.80 -8.13
CA LEU A 319 14.03 8.57 -8.93
C LEU A 319 13.76 8.85 -10.41
N GLU A 320 12.94 9.85 -10.70
CA GLU A 320 12.67 10.26 -12.09
C GLU A 320 13.90 10.93 -12.70
N LYS A 321 14.52 11.89 -12.00
CA LYS A 321 15.72 12.63 -12.46
C LYS A 321 16.91 11.69 -12.69
N SER A 322 17.10 10.66 -11.86
CA SER A 322 18.17 9.67 -12.01
C SER A 322 17.96 8.72 -13.20
N GLY A 323 16.79 8.74 -13.84
CA GLY A 323 16.44 7.80 -14.90
C GLY A 323 15.99 6.42 -14.39
N PHE A 324 15.93 6.20 -13.07
CA PHE A 324 15.54 4.91 -12.47
C PHE A 324 14.18 4.43 -12.96
N ILE A 325 13.16 5.28 -12.89
CA ILE A 325 11.80 4.91 -13.33
C ILE A 325 11.74 4.64 -14.83
N ARG A 326 12.47 5.43 -15.64
CA ARG A 326 12.55 5.22 -17.10
C ARG A 326 13.20 3.87 -17.44
N ALA A 327 14.26 3.50 -16.75
CA ALA A 327 14.92 2.21 -16.95
C ALA A 327 13.98 1.03 -16.64
N LEU A 328 13.15 1.13 -15.58
CA LEU A 328 12.14 0.11 -15.26
C LEU A 328 11.07 -0.03 -16.36
N ALA A 329 10.65 1.08 -16.96
CA ALA A 329 9.65 1.07 -18.03
C ALA A 329 10.19 0.46 -19.35
N GLN A 330 11.49 0.46 -19.55
CA GLN A 330 12.19 -0.05 -20.76
C GLN A 330 12.78 -1.45 -20.57
N ALA A 331 12.78 -2.00 -19.35
CA ALA A 331 13.31 -3.33 -19.08
C ALA A 331 12.60 -4.40 -19.94
N PRO A 332 13.34 -5.39 -20.49
CA PRO A 332 12.72 -6.49 -21.22
C PRO A 332 11.69 -7.20 -20.35
N ARG A 333 10.54 -7.49 -20.91
CA ARG A 333 9.36 -8.08 -20.23
C ARG A 333 9.43 -9.59 -20.21
#